data_ae1e5313de5e68f4d7be2b05bca0f147
#
_entry.id   ae1e5313de5e68f4d7be2b05bca0f147
#
_cell.length_a   1.000
_cell.length_b   1.000
_cell.length_c   1.000
_cell.angle_alpha   90.00
_cell.angle_beta   90.00
_cell.angle_gamma   90.00
#
_symmetry.space_group_name_H-M   'P 1'
#
loop_
_entity.id
_entity.type
_entity.pdbx_description
1 polymer ?
#
loop_
_entity_poly.entity_id
_entity_poly.type
_entity_poly.pdbx_seq_one_letter_code
_entity_poly.pdbx_strand_id
1 'polypeptide(L)'
;MSETNDKKQTEGNTAKRNIKDCVFTNMFGDKKYLIQMYKALHPEDTEITEDDLSIVTLENVLVNDLYNDLGFTVGQKLICLVEAQSTWTRNILIRVILYYAKTLKEYIDENSIDLYTSAKAGIPSPEFYVVYTGERKDKPQTINLAEEFFEGKEIGIDVTVNMLYGETDDIIGEYVAFTKVYNEQCRIHGRTEEAVRETIRICKDKNVLKEYLESREKEVIDMMVTLFDEEKIMKAHDKTILEQGISQGIQQGISQGISLGVVDGIVKMCKRYKGTIQEAIEQVMEELNYDKETATEAVKKYW
;
A
#
# COMPACT_ATOMS: atom_id res chain seq x y z
N MET A 1 -6.65 -28.64 -32.26
CA MET A 1 -7.20 -28.46 -30.93
C MET A 1 -6.06 -28.68 -29.94
N SER A 2 -5.36 -27.65 -29.60
CA SER A 2 -4.30 -27.64 -28.57
C SER A 2 -4.69 -26.58 -27.57
N GLU A 3 -5.05 -27.03 -26.38
CA GLU A 3 -5.35 -26.19 -25.24
C GLU A 3 -4.07 -25.52 -24.74
N THR A 4 -3.94 -24.25 -24.98
CA THR A 4 -2.93 -23.41 -24.36
C THR A 4 -3.35 -23.13 -22.94
N ASN A 5 -2.68 -23.76 -22.01
CA ASN A 5 -2.77 -23.55 -20.56
C ASN A 5 -2.17 -22.19 -20.21
N ASP A 6 -2.99 -21.13 -20.26
CA ASP A 6 -2.67 -19.84 -19.68
C ASP A 6 -2.78 -19.95 -18.15
N LYS A 7 -1.71 -20.43 -17.51
CA LYS A 7 -1.51 -20.19 -16.08
C LYS A 7 -1.14 -18.74 -15.90
N LYS A 8 -2.13 -17.88 -15.75
CA LYS A 8 -1.95 -16.58 -15.07
C LYS A 8 -1.42 -16.87 -13.67
N GLN A 9 -0.14 -16.62 -13.48
CA GLN A 9 0.45 -16.45 -12.15
C GLN A 9 -0.24 -15.25 -11.54
N THR A 10 -1.15 -15.50 -10.63
CA THR A 10 -1.60 -14.50 -9.65
C THR A 10 -0.41 -14.25 -8.73
N GLU A 11 0.40 -13.26 -9.06
CA GLU A 11 1.35 -12.67 -8.11
C GLU A 11 0.53 -12.14 -6.93
N GLY A 12 0.61 -12.85 -5.82
CA GLY A 12 0.04 -12.44 -4.56
C GLY A 12 0.81 -11.24 -4.02
N ASN A 13 0.38 -10.04 -4.38
CA ASN A 13 0.80 -8.82 -3.73
C ASN A 13 0.11 -8.78 -2.36
N THR A 14 0.72 -9.40 -1.36
CA THR A 14 0.27 -9.33 0.01
C THR A 14 0.77 -8.00 0.58
N ALA A 15 -0.13 -7.07 0.71
CA ALA A 15 0.17 -5.75 1.21
C ALA A 15 0.76 -5.78 2.62
N LYS A 16 1.73 -4.94 2.85
CA LYS A 16 2.41 -4.77 4.15
C LYS A 16 1.46 -4.05 5.11
N ARG A 17 0.71 -4.81 5.90
CA ARG A 17 -0.04 -4.24 7.03
C ARG A 17 0.94 -3.57 7.98
N ASN A 18 0.74 -2.29 8.21
CA ASN A 18 1.50 -1.59 9.22
C ASN A 18 0.83 -1.83 10.58
N ILE A 19 1.60 -2.22 11.59
CA ILE A 19 1.09 -2.53 12.94
C ILE A 19 0.33 -1.35 13.55
N LYS A 20 0.74 -0.13 13.25
CA LYS A 20 0.06 1.09 13.70
C LYS A 20 -1.35 1.19 13.13
N ASP A 21 -1.51 0.82 11.86
CA ASP A 21 -2.78 0.88 11.15
C ASP A 21 -3.82 -0.03 11.83
N CYS A 22 -3.38 -1.17 12.36
CA CYS A 22 -4.26 -2.07 13.09
C CYS A 22 -4.75 -1.49 14.43
N VAL A 23 -3.86 -0.82 15.18
CA VAL A 23 -4.27 -0.13 16.41
C VAL A 23 -5.22 1.02 16.09
N PHE A 24 -4.95 1.78 15.03
CA PHE A 24 -5.83 2.84 14.56
C PHE A 24 -7.23 2.31 14.22
N THR A 25 -7.30 1.31 13.35
CA THR A 25 -8.58 0.73 12.93
C THR A 25 -9.32 0.05 14.08
N ASN A 26 -8.61 -0.67 14.95
CA ASN A 26 -9.22 -1.32 16.12
C ASN A 26 -9.79 -0.29 17.10
N MET A 27 -9.05 0.78 17.38
CA MET A 27 -9.48 1.82 18.32
C MET A 27 -10.65 2.62 17.75
N PHE A 28 -10.49 3.18 16.55
CA PHE A 28 -11.50 4.05 15.95
C PHE A 28 -12.64 3.30 15.24
N GLY A 29 -12.54 1.98 15.13
CA GLY A 29 -13.68 1.12 14.82
C GLY A 29 -14.70 1.01 15.96
N ASP A 30 -14.35 1.44 17.18
CA ASP A 30 -15.25 1.56 18.31
C ASP A 30 -15.84 2.98 18.38
N LYS A 31 -17.16 3.10 18.34
CA LYS A 31 -17.88 4.38 18.36
C LYS A 31 -17.51 5.25 19.54
N LYS A 32 -17.16 4.66 20.69
CA LYS A 32 -16.70 5.36 21.88
C LYS A 32 -15.44 6.22 21.62
N TYR A 33 -14.49 5.73 20.85
CA TYR A 33 -13.28 6.46 20.50
C TYR A 33 -13.46 7.28 19.22
N LEU A 34 -14.31 6.80 18.33
CA LEU A 34 -14.65 7.50 17.09
C LEU A 34 -15.32 8.86 17.37
N ILE A 35 -16.25 8.91 18.34
CA ILE A 35 -16.90 10.18 18.74
C ILE A 35 -15.89 11.18 19.33
N GLN A 36 -14.89 10.71 20.05
CA GLN A 36 -13.83 11.57 20.58
C GLN A 36 -12.99 12.17 19.44
N MET A 37 -12.66 11.34 18.43
CA MET A 37 -11.99 11.81 17.22
C MET A 37 -12.84 12.85 16.48
N TYR A 38 -14.12 12.57 16.25
CA TYR A 38 -15.02 13.51 15.59
C TYR A 38 -15.07 14.85 16.32
N LYS A 39 -15.22 14.85 17.64
CA LYS A 39 -15.23 16.06 18.47
C LYS A 39 -13.88 16.81 18.48
N ALA A 40 -12.77 16.12 18.29
CA ALA A 40 -11.46 16.74 18.10
C ALA A 40 -11.36 17.47 16.74
N LEU A 41 -11.99 16.91 15.69
CA LEU A 41 -12.05 17.53 14.36
C LEU A 41 -13.10 18.66 14.27
N HIS A 42 -14.20 18.53 15.00
CA HIS A 42 -15.36 19.41 14.99
C HIS A 42 -15.78 19.81 16.41
N PRO A 43 -14.97 20.63 17.11
CA PRO A 43 -15.27 21.05 18.48
C PRO A 43 -16.54 21.89 18.60
N GLU A 44 -17.03 22.44 17.48
CA GLU A 44 -18.27 23.18 17.40
C GLU A 44 -19.53 22.28 17.47
N ASP A 45 -19.43 21.02 17.08
CA ASP A 45 -20.54 20.05 17.01
C ASP A 45 -20.73 19.33 18.36
N THR A 46 -21.14 20.06 19.40
CA THR A 46 -21.22 19.55 20.78
C THR A 46 -22.37 18.57 21.02
N GLU A 47 -23.42 18.62 20.20
CA GLU A 47 -24.65 17.83 20.34
C GLU A 47 -24.55 16.41 19.77
N ILE A 48 -23.53 16.14 18.97
CA ILE A 48 -23.32 14.82 18.32
C ILE A 48 -22.97 13.76 19.35
N THR A 49 -23.62 12.61 19.23
CA THR A 49 -23.47 11.43 20.07
C THR A 49 -22.97 10.23 19.27
N GLU A 50 -22.65 9.13 19.94
CA GLU A 50 -22.23 7.87 19.30
C GLU A 50 -23.30 7.29 18.36
N ASP A 51 -24.58 7.54 18.63
CA ASP A 51 -25.69 7.06 17.81
C ASP A 51 -25.79 7.75 16.45
N ASP A 52 -25.26 8.98 16.35
CA ASP A 52 -25.23 9.75 15.11
C ASP A 52 -24.12 9.31 14.14
N LEU A 53 -23.23 8.45 14.61
CA LEU A 53 -22.11 7.93 13.83
C LEU A 53 -22.48 6.63 13.11
N SER A 54 -22.24 6.58 11.83
CA SER A 54 -22.29 5.35 11.04
C SER A 54 -20.95 5.10 10.39
N ILE A 55 -20.31 3.99 10.77
CA ILE A 55 -19.05 3.58 10.17
C ILE A 55 -19.37 3.00 8.78
N VAL A 56 -18.83 3.62 7.77
CA VAL A 56 -18.79 3.08 6.41
C VAL A 56 -17.52 2.25 6.35
N THR A 57 -17.65 0.97 6.60
CA THR A 57 -16.49 0.07 6.75
C THR A 57 -15.72 -0.01 5.46
N LEU A 58 -14.48 0.41 5.48
CA LEU A 58 -13.51 0.18 4.42
C LEU A 58 -12.86 -1.19 4.64
N GLU A 59 -13.67 -2.25 4.61
CA GLU A 59 -13.14 -3.61 4.61
C GLU A 59 -12.44 -3.88 3.28
N ASN A 60 -11.10 -4.01 3.36
CA ASN A 60 -10.26 -4.73 2.40
C ASN A 60 -10.47 -4.43 0.91
N VAL A 61 -10.18 -3.23 0.47
CA VAL A 61 -9.91 -3.03 -0.94
C VAL A 61 -8.50 -3.45 -1.26
N LEU A 62 -8.41 -4.73 -1.60
CA LEU A 62 -7.27 -5.29 -2.30
C LEU A 62 -7.25 -4.77 -3.74
N VAL A 63 -6.79 -3.56 -3.92
CA VAL A 63 -6.24 -3.14 -5.20
C VAL A 63 -4.86 -2.57 -4.89
N ASN A 64 -3.83 -3.38 -5.05
CA ASN A 64 -2.44 -2.99 -5.07
C ASN A 64 -1.98 -2.14 -3.87
N ASP A 65 -1.89 -2.73 -2.68
CA ASP A 65 -1.24 -2.11 -1.50
C ASP A 65 -1.85 -0.79 -0.98
N LEU A 66 -3.08 -0.47 -1.32
CA LEU A 66 -3.80 0.67 -0.79
C LEU A 66 -4.57 0.26 0.47
N TYR A 67 -3.92 0.41 1.61
CA TYR A 67 -4.51 0.15 2.92
C TYR A 67 -4.95 1.41 3.62
N ASN A 68 -6.01 1.19 4.30
CA ASN A 68 -6.55 1.81 5.48
C ASN A 68 -7.01 3.20 5.41
N ASP A 69 -8.30 3.19 5.47
CA ASP A 69 -8.86 4.43 5.87
C ASP A 69 -10.16 4.16 6.58
N LEU A 70 -10.35 4.89 7.62
CA LEU A 70 -11.59 4.90 8.35
C LEU A 70 -12.52 5.92 7.69
N GLY A 71 -13.58 5.44 7.05
CA GLY A 71 -14.67 6.27 6.57
C GLY A 71 -15.87 6.15 7.49
N PHE A 72 -16.47 7.25 7.87
CA PHE A 72 -17.73 7.25 8.64
C PHE A 72 -18.58 8.47 8.30
N THR A 73 -19.87 8.36 8.48
CA THR A 73 -20.83 9.46 8.29
C THR A 73 -21.29 10.01 9.62
N VAL A 74 -21.48 11.32 9.66
CA VAL A 74 -22.13 12.04 10.73
C VAL A 74 -23.11 13.04 10.10
N GLY A 75 -24.39 12.80 10.25
CA GLY A 75 -25.41 13.62 9.59
C GLY A 75 -25.20 13.66 8.06
N GLN A 76 -24.92 14.84 7.52
CA GLN A 76 -24.66 15.05 6.09
C GLN A 76 -23.17 15.10 5.72
N LYS A 77 -22.27 14.74 6.66
CA LYS A 77 -20.82 14.70 6.42
C LYS A 77 -20.35 13.27 6.21
N LEU A 78 -19.43 13.08 5.29
CA LEU A 78 -18.66 11.85 5.11
C LEU A 78 -17.21 12.16 5.47
N ILE A 79 -16.77 11.69 6.61
CA ILE A 79 -15.40 11.88 7.07
C ILE A 79 -14.56 10.72 6.54
N CYS A 80 -13.56 11.06 5.74
CA CYS A 80 -12.58 10.10 5.25
C CYS A 80 -11.25 10.36 5.96
N LEU A 81 -10.90 9.48 6.88
CA LEU A 81 -9.64 9.51 7.60
C LEU A 81 -8.64 8.57 6.96
N VAL A 82 -7.50 9.12 6.62
CA VAL A 82 -6.37 8.36 6.12
C VAL A 82 -5.29 8.33 7.18
N GLU A 83 -4.92 7.15 7.68
CA GLU A 83 -3.72 7.06 8.49
C GLU A 83 -2.51 7.34 7.62
N ALA A 84 -1.79 8.39 7.99
CA ALA A 84 -0.60 8.73 7.26
C ALA A 84 0.56 7.84 7.69
N GLN A 85 1.27 7.43 6.70
CA GLN A 85 2.59 6.81 6.84
C GLN A 85 3.55 7.77 7.55
N SER A 86 4.57 7.21 8.20
CA SER A 86 5.68 8.00 8.74
C SER A 86 6.50 8.72 7.67
N THR A 87 6.31 8.37 6.40
CA THR A 87 6.99 8.97 5.25
C THR A 87 6.07 9.96 4.56
N TRP A 88 6.54 11.21 4.42
CA TRP A 88 5.81 12.22 3.66
C TRP A 88 5.74 11.87 2.18
N THR A 89 4.53 11.89 1.62
CA THR A 89 4.32 11.72 0.19
C THR A 89 3.14 12.55 -0.30
N ARG A 90 3.32 13.26 -1.42
CA ARG A 90 2.24 13.99 -2.08
C ARG A 90 1.20 13.06 -2.70
N ASN A 91 1.58 11.81 -2.97
CA ASN A 91 0.69 10.79 -3.53
C ASN A 91 -0.51 10.48 -2.62
N ILE A 92 -0.50 10.93 -1.37
CA ILE A 92 -1.65 10.84 -0.47
C ILE A 92 -2.90 11.50 -1.06
N LEU A 93 -2.75 12.60 -1.81
CA LEU A 93 -3.86 13.25 -2.49
C LEU A 93 -4.54 12.36 -3.53
N ILE A 94 -3.75 11.60 -4.28
CA ILE A 94 -4.29 10.61 -5.24
C ILE A 94 -4.97 9.46 -4.51
N ARG A 95 -4.37 8.98 -3.41
CA ARG A 95 -4.95 7.91 -2.60
C ARG A 95 -6.30 8.33 -2.01
N VAL A 96 -6.40 9.54 -1.47
CA VAL A 96 -7.65 10.09 -0.92
C VAL A 96 -8.78 10.10 -1.96
N ILE A 97 -8.49 10.45 -3.21
CA ILE A 97 -9.49 10.40 -4.28
C ILE A 97 -10.00 8.97 -4.51
N LEU A 98 -9.08 8.00 -4.56
CA LEU A 98 -9.43 6.59 -4.76
C LEU A 98 -10.26 6.05 -3.59
N TYR A 99 -9.91 6.42 -2.37
CA TYR A 99 -10.64 6.04 -1.16
C TYR A 99 -12.04 6.66 -1.14
N TYR A 100 -12.12 7.96 -1.39
CA TYR A 100 -13.41 8.64 -1.46
C TYR A 100 -14.33 8.01 -2.50
N ALA A 101 -13.85 7.77 -3.70
CA ALA A 101 -14.65 7.16 -4.76
C ALA A 101 -15.22 5.81 -4.35
N LYS A 102 -14.43 5.01 -3.62
CA LYS A 102 -14.88 3.72 -3.10
C LYS A 102 -15.89 3.89 -1.96
N THR A 103 -15.56 4.68 -0.94
CA THR A 103 -16.44 4.92 0.20
C THR A 103 -17.78 5.49 -0.26
N LEU A 104 -17.75 6.41 -1.24
CA LEU A 104 -18.97 6.95 -1.83
C LEU A 104 -19.77 5.87 -2.54
N LYS A 105 -19.11 4.96 -3.24
CA LYS A 105 -19.78 3.83 -3.89
C LYS A 105 -20.46 2.92 -2.86
N GLU A 106 -19.77 2.57 -1.80
CA GLU A 106 -20.31 1.75 -0.70
C GLU A 106 -21.52 2.46 -0.06
N TYR A 107 -21.40 3.75 0.23
CA TYR A 107 -22.51 4.55 0.74
C TYR A 107 -23.75 4.53 -0.19
N ILE A 108 -23.53 4.66 -1.49
CA ILE A 108 -24.60 4.62 -2.51
C ILE A 108 -25.28 3.25 -2.52
N ASP A 109 -24.49 2.18 -2.49
CA ASP A 109 -24.98 0.80 -2.51
C ASP A 109 -25.78 0.47 -1.23
N GLU A 110 -25.25 0.82 -0.05
CA GLU A 110 -25.91 0.57 1.24
C GLU A 110 -27.22 1.33 1.40
N ASN A 111 -27.27 2.57 0.91
CA ASN A 111 -28.47 3.39 0.97
C ASN A 111 -29.39 3.21 -0.24
N SER A 112 -29.09 2.26 -1.14
CA SER A 112 -29.88 1.97 -2.33
C SER A 112 -30.17 3.22 -3.18
N ILE A 113 -29.19 4.12 -3.33
CA ILE A 113 -29.34 5.37 -4.06
C ILE A 113 -29.30 5.09 -5.57
N ASP A 114 -30.41 5.38 -6.27
CA ASP A 114 -30.48 5.25 -7.72
C ASP A 114 -29.94 6.50 -8.41
N LEU A 115 -28.78 6.34 -9.06
CA LEU A 115 -28.08 7.42 -9.80
C LEU A 115 -28.68 7.68 -11.19
N TYR A 116 -29.59 6.84 -11.66
CA TYR A 116 -30.19 6.96 -13.00
C TYR A 116 -31.56 7.67 -13.03
N THR A 117 -32.03 8.10 -11.87
CA THR A 117 -33.25 8.91 -11.77
C THR A 117 -32.97 10.37 -12.10
N SER A 118 -34.02 11.13 -12.41
CA SER A 118 -33.93 12.58 -12.61
C SER A 118 -33.80 13.37 -11.29
N ALA A 119 -34.03 12.71 -10.15
CA ALA A 119 -33.87 13.32 -8.83
C ALA A 119 -32.40 13.45 -8.45
N LYS A 120 -32.02 14.56 -7.80
CA LYS A 120 -30.67 14.73 -7.27
C LYS A 120 -30.44 13.71 -6.17
N ALA A 121 -29.37 12.91 -6.31
CA ALA A 121 -28.92 11.99 -5.28
C ALA A 121 -28.49 12.74 -4.01
N GLY A 122 -28.97 12.27 -2.86
CA GLY A 122 -28.54 12.79 -1.54
C GLY A 122 -27.24 12.12 -1.15
N ILE A 123 -26.11 12.77 -1.41
CA ILE A 123 -24.80 12.30 -0.97
C ILE A 123 -24.24 13.22 0.12
N PRO A 124 -23.52 12.68 1.13
CA PRO A 124 -22.92 13.48 2.17
C PRO A 124 -21.73 14.29 1.64
N SER A 125 -21.46 15.42 2.28
CA SER A 125 -20.30 16.27 1.95
C SER A 125 -19.01 15.61 2.43
N PRO A 126 -18.01 15.37 1.56
CA PRO A 126 -16.77 14.74 1.96
C PRO A 126 -15.85 15.71 2.70
N GLU A 127 -15.19 15.21 3.75
CA GLU A 127 -14.09 15.88 4.45
C GLU A 127 -12.91 14.91 4.56
N PHE A 128 -11.71 15.40 4.24
CA PHE A 128 -10.51 14.56 4.17
C PHE A 128 -9.49 14.97 5.22
N TYR A 129 -9.03 13.98 5.98
CA TYR A 129 -8.04 14.17 7.04
C TYR A 129 -6.94 13.12 6.94
N VAL A 130 -5.72 13.53 7.24
CA VAL A 130 -4.56 12.65 7.28
C VAL A 130 -3.84 12.83 8.61
N VAL A 131 -3.73 11.76 9.38
CA VAL A 131 -2.96 11.74 10.63
C VAL A 131 -1.50 11.42 10.31
N TYR A 132 -0.62 12.42 10.36
CA TYR A 132 0.79 12.24 10.05
C TYR A 132 1.60 11.90 11.31
N THR A 133 2.19 10.71 11.34
CA THR A 133 2.96 10.20 12.49
C THR A 133 4.48 10.31 12.33
N GLY A 134 4.95 10.87 11.20
CA GLY A 134 6.38 11.06 10.94
C GLY A 134 6.96 12.33 11.54
N GLU A 135 8.25 12.52 11.35
CA GLU A 135 8.95 13.76 11.75
C GLU A 135 9.11 14.66 10.52
N ARG A 136 8.63 15.89 10.64
CA ARG A 136 8.74 16.91 9.59
C ARG A 136 8.88 18.29 10.22
N LYS A 137 9.78 19.14 9.67
CA LYS A 137 9.97 20.53 10.13
C LYS A 137 8.86 21.44 9.64
N ASP A 138 8.49 21.25 8.37
CA ASP A 138 7.40 22.00 7.73
C ASP A 138 6.11 21.21 7.91
N LYS A 139 5.08 21.83 8.50
CA LYS A 139 3.82 21.20 8.86
C LYS A 139 2.65 21.99 8.25
N PRO A 140 2.41 21.86 6.93
CA PRO A 140 1.26 22.52 6.32
C PRO A 140 -0.02 22.00 6.94
N GLN A 141 -0.94 22.90 7.27
CA GLN A 141 -2.25 22.51 7.82
C GLN A 141 -3.13 21.80 6.79
N THR A 142 -2.95 22.18 5.53
CA THR A 142 -3.65 21.55 4.39
C THR A 142 -2.68 21.30 3.26
N ILE A 143 -3.00 20.31 2.44
CA ILE A 143 -2.37 20.09 1.12
C ILE A 143 -3.48 19.98 0.07
N ASN A 144 -3.22 20.49 -1.12
CA ASN A 144 -4.19 20.61 -2.19
C ASN A 144 -3.67 19.97 -3.48
N LEU A 145 -4.53 19.28 -4.21
CA LEU A 145 -4.14 18.54 -5.41
C LEU A 145 -3.68 19.45 -6.56
N ALA A 146 -4.42 20.53 -6.81
CA ALA A 146 -4.05 21.46 -7.86
C ALA A 146 -2.69 22.11 -7.59
N GLU A 147 -2.42 22.51 -6.35
CA GLU A 147 -1.14 23.11 -5.96
C GLU A 147 0.03 22.12 -6.07
N GLU A 148 -0.14 20.90 -5.54
CA GLU A 148 0.97 19.95 -5.43
C GLU A 148 1.33 19.26 -6.75
N PHE A 149 0.37 19.09 -7.69
CA PHE A 149 0.55 18.34 -8.94
C PHE A 149 0.41 19.19 -10.20
N PHE A 150 -0.29 20.32 -10.14
CA PHE A 150 -0.69 21.08 -11.33
C PHE A 150 -0.35 22.58 -11.24
N GLU A 151 0.58 22.98 -10.36
CA GLU A 151 1.07 24.35 -10.22
C GLU A 151 -0.06 25.36 -9.91
N GLY A 152 -1.09 24.94 -9.17
CA GLY A 152 -2.24 25.77 -8.84
C GLY A 152 -3.22 26.02 -9.99
N LYS A 153 -3.10 25.29 -11.11
CA LYS A 153 -4.02 25.43 -12.24
C LYS A 153 -5.39 24.86 -11.88
N GLU A 154 -6.44 25.48 -12.42
CA GLU A 154 -7.79 24.95 -12.30
C GLU A 154 -7.90 23.56 -12.95
N ILE A 155 -8.43 22.58 -12.22
CA ILE A 155 -8.60 21.19 -12.65
C ILE A 155 -10.04 20.73 -12.41
N GLY A 156 -10.49 19.71 -13.15
CA GLY A 156 -11.88 19.23 -13.08
C GLY A 156 -12.25 18.55 -11.75
N ILE A 157 -11.25 17.98 -11.05
CA ILE A 157 -11.43 17.41 -9.70
C ILE A 157 -10.30 17.94 -8.83
N ASP A 158 -10.62 18.75 -7.85
CA ASP A 158 -9.67 19.26 -6.89
C ASP A 158 -10.01 18.78 -5.48
N VAL A 159 -8.97 18.41 -4.71
CA VAL A 159 -9.10 17.86 -3.38
C VAL A 159 -8.16 18.56 -2.43
N THR A 160 -8.70 19.01 -1.32
CA THR A 160 -7.93 19.55 -0.19
C THR A 160 -8.01 18.59 0.98
N VAL A 161 -6.86 18.26 1.57
CA VAL A 161 -6.72 17.36 2.70
C VAL A 161 -6.21 18.12 3.91
N ASN A 162 -6.86 17.93 5.06
CA ASN A 162 -6.45 18.48 6.34
C ASN A 162 -5.38 17.57 6.98
N MET A 163 -4.26 18.15 7.38
CA MET A 163 -3.12 17.42 7.95
C MET A 163 -3.12 17.53 9.48
N LEU A 164 -3.16 16.39 10.15
CA LEU A 164 -3.19 16.29 11.61
C LEU A 164 -1.84 15.75 12.11
N TYR A 165 -1.15 16.51 12.94
CA TYR A 165 0.19 16.16 13.44
C TYR A 165 0.22 15.69 14.89
N GLY A 166 -0.97 15.61 15.53
CA GLY A 166 -1.10 15.21 16.91
C GLY A 166 -0.40 16.15 17.90
N GLU A 167 -0.49 17.45 17.65
CA GLU A 167 0.06 18.49 18.54
C GLU A 167 -0.98 19.00 19.54
N THR A 168 -2.17 18.43 19.52
CA THR A 168 -3.31 18.74 20.37
C THR A 168 -3.42 17.75 21.53
N ASP A 169 -4.01 18.23 22.63
CA ASP A 169 -4.29 17.39 23.81
C ASP A 169 -5.66 16.71 23.66
N ASP A 170 -5.75 15.84 22.66
CA ASP A 170 -6.93 15.07 22.29
C ASP A 170 -6.55 13.63 21.87
N ILE A 171 -7.54 12.84 21.56
CA ILE A 171 -7.35 11.43 21.19
C ILE A 171 -6.45 11.23 19.94
N ILE A 172 -6.41 12.23 19.04
CA ILE A 172 -5.52 12.19 17.85
C ILE A 172 -4.08 12.44 18.30
N GLY A 173 -3.88 13.41 19.20
CA GLY A 173 -2.58 13.68 19.82
C GLY A 173 -2.06 12.49 20.62
N GLU A 174 -2.93 11.84 21.40
CA GLU A 174 -2.60 10.63 22.14
C GLU A 174 -2.21 9.47 21.21
N TYR A 175 -2.94 9.28 20.10
CA TYR A 175 -2.58 8.25 19.11
C TYR A 175 -1.22 8.52 18.46
N VAL A 176 -0.93 9.75 18.07
CA VAL A 176 0.39 10.12 17.52
C VAL A 176 1.50 9.92 18.56
N ALA A 177 1.24 10.26 19.83
CA ALA A 177 2.18 10.00 20.91
C ALA A 177 2.44 8.52 21.12
N PHE A 178 1.40 7.68 21.10
CA PHE A 178 1.51 6.22 21.12
C PHE A 178 2.42 5.71 19.99
N THR A 179 2.22 6.18 18.76
CA THR A 179 3.04 5.75 17.61
C THR A 179 4.51 6.15 17.75
N LYS A 180 4.82 7.29 18.37
CA LYS A 180 6.19 7.73 18.67
C LYS A 180 6.85 6.82 19.69
N VAL A 181 6.16 6.52 20.80
CA VAL A 181 6.66 5.58 21.83
C VAL A 181 6.89 4.21 21.21
N TYR A 182 5.94 3.69 20.43
CA TYR A 182 6.08 2.42 19.73
C TYR A 182 7.30 2.38 18.80
N ASN A 183 7.52 3.42 18.00
CA ASN A 183 8.70 3.48 17.12
C ASN A 183 10.01 3.46 17.91
N GLU A 184 10.05 4.14 19.07
CA GLU A 184 11.22 4.16 19.94
C GLU A 184 11.48 2.79 20.55
N GLN A 185 10.44 2.13 21.07
CA GLN A 185 10.59 0.80 21.65
C GLN A 185 11.02 -0.24 20.59
N CYS A 186 10.51 -0.12 19.37
CA CYS A 186 10.98 -0.95 18.25
C CYS A 186 12.45 -0.70 17.87
N ARG A 187 12.98 0.49 18.08
CA ARG A 187 14.43 0.75 17.87
C ARG A 187 15.28 0.08 18.96
N ILE A 188 14.79 0.00 20.19
CA ILE A 188 15.50 -0.56 21.34
C ILE A 188 15.44 -2.10 21.36
N HIS A 189 14.23 -2.65 21.23
CA HIS A 189 13.94 -4.08 21.43
C HIS A 189 13.73 -4.84 20.11
N GLY A 190 13.80 -4.15 18.96
CA GLY A 190 13.37 -4.73 17.70
C GLY A 190 11.84 -4.84 17.62
N ARG A 191 11.35 -5.52 16.59
CA ARG A 191 9.91 -5.85 16.44
C ARG A 191 9.61 -7.14 17.21
N THR A 192 9.33 -6.98 18.47
CA THR A 192 9.13 -8.07 19.43
C THR A 192 7.95 -7.78 20.34
N GLU A 193 7.45 -8.81 21.00
CA GLU A 193 6.42 -8.68 22.04
C GLU A 193 6.87 -7.74 23.17
N GLU A 194 8.16 -7.76 23.52
CA GLU A 194 8.74 -6.88 24.54
C GLU A 194 8.57 -5.40 24.15
N ALA A 195 8.85 -5.04 22.88
CA ALA A 195 8.63 -3.68 22.39
C ALA A 195 7.17 -3.23 22.54
N VAL A 196 6.21 -4.13 22.27
CA VAL A 196 4.79 -3.85 22.44
C VAL A 196 4.43 -3.64 23.91
N ARG A 197 4.86 -4.54 24.78
CA ARG A 197 4.59 -4.46 26.23
C ARG A 197 5.18 -3.19 26.84
N GLU A 198 6.41 -2.83 26.50
CA GLU A 198 7.03 -1.60 26.97
C GLU A 198 6.32 -0.35 26.41
N THR A 199 5.86 -0.39 25.16
CA THR A 199 5.04 0.69 24.60
C THR A 199 3.79 0.91 25.42
N ILE A 200 3.04 -0.15 25.69
CA ILE A 200 1.79 -0.09 26.47
C ILE A 200 2.08 0.42 27.88
N ARG A 201 3.10 -0.11 28.54
CA ARG A 201 3.50 0.33 29.88
C ARG A 201 3.79 1.83 29.94
N ILE A 202 4.66 2.30 29.04
CA ILE A 202 5.06 3.73 28.98
C ILE A 202 3.86 4.63 28.66
N CYS A 203 3.00 4.21 27.73
CA CYS A 203 1.82 4.98 27.36
C CYS A 203 0.83 5.08 28.54
N LYS A 204 0.58 3.99 29.26
CA LYS A 204 -0.27 4.01 30.47
C LYS A 204 0.30 4.90 31.57
N ASP A 205 1.61 4.87 31.80
CA ASP A 205 2.29 5.71 32.77
C ASP A 205 2.20 7.20 32.42
N LYS A 206 2.15 7.54 31.12
CA LYS A 206 2.01 8.91 30.59
C LYS A 206 0.57 9.35 30.34
N ASN A 207 -0.43 8.55 30.67
CA ASN A 207 -1.85 8.75 30.35
C ASN A 207 -2.15 8.87 28.83
N VAL A 208 -1.33 8.25 28.00
CA VAL A 208 -1.53 8.20 26.54
C VAL A 208 -2.38 6.98 26.20
N LEU A 209 -3.56 7.17 25.62
CA LEU A 209 -4.54 6.13 25.30
C LEU A 209 -4.81 5.18 26.48
N LYS A 210 -4.72 5.69 27.70
CA LYS A 210 -4.71 4.86 28.92
C LYS A 210 -5.95 4.00 29.03
N GLU A 211 -7.12 4.58 28.87
CA GLU A 211 -8.39 3.84 29.00
C GLU A 211 -8.51 2.73 27.94
N TYR A 212 -8.14 3.01 26.70
CA TYR A 212 -8.11 2.03 25.63
C TYR A 212 -7.14 0.88 25.93
N LEU A 213 -5.90 1.21 26.29
CA LEU A 213 -4.85 0.24 26.56
C LEU A 213 -5.12 -0.59 27.83
N GLU A 214 -5.76 -0.03 28.86
CA GLU A 214 -6.15 -0.78 30.05
C GLU A 214 -7.29 -1.76 29.75
N SER A 215 -8.26 -1.35 28.96
CA SER A 215 -9.43 -2.18 28.64
C SER A 215 -9.13 -3.30 27.64
N ARG A 216 -8.12 -3.12 26.75
CA ARG A 216 -7.83 -4.03 25.62
C ARG A 216 -6.36 -4.46 25.53
N GLU A 217 -5.61 -4.42 26.65
CA GLU A 217 -4.17 -4.69 26.65
C GLU A 217 -3.81 -6.00 25.95
N LYS A 218 -4.50 -7.08 26.30
CA LYS A 218 -4.24 -8.40 25.70
C LYS A 218 -4.53 -8.42 24.21
N GLU A 219 -5.65 -7.85 23.80
CA GLU A 219 -6.06 -7.77 22.39
C GLU A 219 -5.03 -6.99 21.55
N VAL A 220 -4.57 -5.85 22.07
CA VAL A 220 -3.55 -5.01 21.41
C VAL A 220 -2.22 -5.78 21.29
N ILE A 221 -1.78 -6.47 22.34
CA ILE A 221 -0.56 -7.29 22.29
C ILE A 221 -0.71 -8.40 21.26
N ASP A 222 -1.76 -9.20 21.33
CA ASP A 222 -1.98 -10.34 20.45
C ASP A 222 -2.03 -9.89 18.97
N MET A 223 -2.73 -8.79 18.69
CA MET A 223 -2.82 -8.21 17.35
C MET A 223 -1.46 -7.75 16.84
N MET A 224 -0.72 -6.96 17.63
CA MET A 224 0.57 -6.43 17.21
C MET A 224 1.64 -7.51 17.05
N VAL A 225 1.64 -8.55 17.90
CA VAL A 225 2.57 -9.67 17.82
C VAL A 225 2.28 -10.54 16.60
N THR A 226 1.01 -10.83 16.33
CA THR A 226 0.60 -11.58 15.13
C THR A 226 1.13 -10.91 13.85
N LEU A 227 1.04 -9.59 13.76
CA LEU A 227 1.53 -8.84 12.61
C LEU A 227 3.05 -8.88 12.46
N PHE A 228 3.80 -8.94 13.58
CA PHE A 228 5.25 -9.16 13.50
C PHE A 228 5.61 -10.50 12.86
N ASP A 229 4.87 -11.54 13.19
CA ASP A 229 5.11 -12.87 12.64
C ASP A 229 4.70 -12.95 11.16
N GLU A 230 3.57 -12.35 10.78
CA GLU A 230 3.18 -12.19 9.37
C GLU A 230 4.26 -11.43 8.57
N GLU A 231 4.78 -10.31 9.07
CA GLU A 231 5.85 -9.58 8.40
C GLU A 231 7.14 -10.40 8.22
N LYS A 232 7.51 -11.21 9.23
CA LYS A 232 8.68 -12.10 9.12
C LYS A 232 8.49 -13.14 8.02
N ILE A 233 7.30 -13.75 7.98
CA ILE A 233 6.95 -14.74 6.96
C ILE A 233 7.00 -14.10 5.57
N MET A 234 6.40 -12.92 5.40
CA MET A 234 6.42 -12.21 4.12
C MET A 234 7.83 -11.85 3.67
N LYS A 235 8.67 -11.30 4.56
CA LYS A 235 10.07 -10.98 4.23
C LYS A 235 10.86 -12.22 3.83
N ALA A 236 10.64 -13.35 4.48
CA ALA A 236 11.26 -14.61 4.10
C ALA A 236 10.80 -15.07 2.71
N HIS A 237 9.52 -14.95 2.42
CA HIS A 237 8.94 -15.28 1.12
C HIS A 237 9.47 -14.36 0.00
N ASP A 238 9.48 -13.04 0.20
CA ASP A 238 10.03 -12.06 -0.74
C ASP A 238 11.51 -12.34 -1.06
N LYS A 239 12.29 -12.68 -0.02
CA LYS A 239 13.69 -13.08 -0.19
C LYS A 239 13.83 -14.34 -1.05
N THR A 240 13.00 -15.33 -0.81
CA THR A 240 13.01 -16.59 -1.58
C THR A 240 12.65 -16.35 -3.06
N ILE A 241 11.62 -15.52 -3.34
CA ILE A 241 11.26 -15.15 -4.71
C ILE A 241 12.39 -14.40 -5.40
N LEU A 242 13.03 -13.46 -4.72
CA LEU A 242 14.17 -12.72 -5.25
C LEU A 242 15.34 -13.64 -5.60
N GLU A 243 15.71 -14.55 -4.69
CA GLU A 243 16.77 -15.53 -4.90
C GLU A 243 16.47 -16.47 -6.08
N GLN A 244 15.22 -16.92 -6.20
CA GLN A 244 14.76 -17.73 -7.34
C GLN A 244 14.84 -16.94 -8.65
N GLY A 245 14.38 -15.68 -8.67
CA GLY A 245 14.44 -14.81 -9.84
C GLY A 245 15.89 -14.55 -10.29
N ILE A 246 16.80 -14.28 -9.36
CA ILE A 246 18.23 -14.11 -9.63
C ILE A 246 18.81 -15.41 -10.21
N SER A 247 18.53 -16.55 -9.59
CA SER A 247 19.01 -17.85 -10.05
C SER A 247 18.55 -18.18 -11.49
N GLN A 248 17.26 -17.95 -11.75
CA GLN A 248 16.69 -18.14 -13.09
C GLN A 248 17.31 -17.18 -14.12
N GLY A 249 17.48 -15.90 -13.75
CA GLY A 249 18.10 -14.90 -14.62
C GLY A 249 19.56 -15.25 -14.95
N ILE A 250 20.34 -15.73 -13.98
CA ILE A 250 21.72 -16.19 -14.21
C ILE A 250 21.72 -17.41 -15.14
N GLN A 251 20.86 -18.38 -14.88
CA GLN A 251 20.80 -19.60 -15.71
C GLN A 251 20.41 -19.30 -17.16
N GLN A 252 19.43 -18.41 -17.36
CA GLN A 252 19.04 -17.94 -18.69
C GLN A 252 20.18 -17.17 -19.38
N GLY A 253 20.84 -16.27 -18.65
CA GLY A 253 21.97 -15.50 -19.17
C GLY A 253 23.15 -16.39 -19.58
N ILE A 254 23.49 -17.40 -18.79
CA ILE A 254 24.54 -18.40 -19.14
C ILE A 254 24.13 -19.19 -20.38
N SER A 255 22.90 -19.70 -20.43
CA SER A 255 22.41 -20.46 -21.59
C SER A 255 22.45 -19.63 -22.88
N GLN A 256 21.96 -18.38 -22.82
CA GLN A 256 22.03 -17.45 -23.95
C GLN A 256 23.47 -17.15 -24.36
N GLY A 257 24.34 -16.90 -23.38
CA GLY A 257 25.76 -16.61 -23.62
C GLY A 257 26.48 -17.79 -24.31
N ILE A 258 26.20 -19.01 -23.89
CA ILE A 258 26.73 -20.20 -24.53
C ILE A 258 26.22 -20.31 -25.99
N SER A 259 24.92 -20.18 -26.21
CA SER A 259 24.32 -20.22 -27.53
C SER A 259 24.92 -19.16 -28.48
N LEU A 260 25.06 -17.91 -28.00
CA LEU A 260 25.68 -16.83 -28.78
C LEU A 260 27.16 -17.12 -29.10
N GLY A 261 27.90 -17.70 -28.14
CA GLY A 261 29.28 -18.12 -28.35
C GLY A 261 29.42 -19.22 -29.36
N VAL A 262 28.52 -20.19 -29.39
CA VAL A 262 28.48 -21.26 -30.42
C VAL A 262 28.21 -20.66 -31.79
N VAL A 263 27.21 -19.78 -31.94
CA VAL A 263 26.93 -19.12 -33.22
C VAL A 263 28.13 -18.33 -33.73
N ASP A 264 28.74 -17.49 -32.88
CA ASP A 264 29.93 -16.72 -33.25
C ASP A 264 31.11 -17.63 -33.67
N GLY A 265 31.31 -18.73 -32.93
CA GLY A 265 32.32 -19.73 -33.24
C GLY A 265 32.11 -20.40 -34.61
N ILE A 266 30.88 -20.83 -34.91
CA ILE A 266 30.49 -21.42 -36.18
C ILE A 266 30.70 -20.43 -37.32
N VAL A 267 30.22 -19.21 -37.19
CA VAL A 267 30.37 -18.16 -38.19
C VAL A 267 31.87 -17.87 -38.47
N LYS A 268 32.71 -17.73 -37.46
CA LYS A 268 34.14 -17.52 -37.61
C LYS A 268 34.83 -18.67 -38.29
N MET A 269 34.42 -19.89 -37.95
CA MET A 269 34.94 -21.09 -38.59
C MET A 269 34.57 -21.17 -40.09
N CYS A 270 33.29 -20.99 -40.44
CA CYS A 270 32.83 -20.94 -41.81
C CYS A 270 33.56 -19.87 -42.64
N LYS A 271 33.71 -18.66 -42.11
CA LYS A 271 34.48 -17.58 -42.78
C LYS A 271 35.94 -17.97 -43.00
N ARG A 272 36.58 -18.57 -42.01
CA ARG A 272 37.99 -18.99 -42.08
C ARG A 272 38.24 -20.01 -43.17
N TYR A 273 37.32 -20.94 -43.36
CA TYR A 273 37.43 -22.02 -44.37
C TYR A 273 36.73 -21.70 -45.70
N LYS A 274 36.34 -20.42 -45.90
CA LYS A 274 35.66 -19.93 -47.13
C LYS A 274 34.31 -20.60 -47.36
N GLY A 275 33.65 -21.04 -46.32
CA GLY A 275 32.30 -21.58 -46.36
C GLY A 275 31.24 -20.50 -46.61
N THR A 276 30.03 -20.92 -46.84
CA THR A 276 28.89 -20.06 -47.16
C THR A 276 28.07 -19.74 -45.90
N ILE A 277 27.30 -18.64 -45.94
CA ILE A 277 26.34 -18.31 -44.88
C ILE A 277 25.31 -19.41 -44.69
N GLN A 278 24.94 -20.09 -45.76
CA GLN A 278 23.97 -21.20 -45.71
C GLN A 278 24.50 -22.40 -44.91
N GLU A 279 25.77 -22.75 -45.06
CA GLU A 279 26.43 -23.79 -44.28
C GLU A 279 26.51 -23.40 -42.79
N ALA A 280 26.76 -22.14 -42.49
CA ALA A 280 26.75 -21.67 -41.13
C ALA A 280 25.34 -21.75 -40.48
N ILE A 281 24.29 -21.45 -41.25
CA ILE A 281 22.91 -21.59 -40.78
C ILE A 281 22.57 -23.03 -40.48
N GLU A 282 22.93 -23.97 -41.39
CA GLU A 282 22.67 -25.39 -41.20
C GLU A 282 23.39 -25.95 -39.96
N GLN A 283 24.64 -25.56 -39.74
CA GLN A 283 25.39 -25.96 -38.55
C GLN A 283 24.79 -25.40 -37.26
N VAL A 284 24.34 -24.15 -37.25
CA VAL A 284 23.67 -23.56 -36.08
C VAL A 284 22.35 -24.24 -35.77
N MET A 285 21.58 -24.63 -36.81
CA MET A 285 20.36 -25.40 -36.64
C MET A 285 20.64 -26.75 -35.98
N GLU A 286 21.71 -27.45 -36.42
CA GLU A 286 22.08 -28.76 -35.89
C GLU A 286 22.61 -28.67 -34.45
N GLU A 287 23.54 -27.77 -34.17
CA GLU A 287 24.20 -27.67 -32.86
C GLU A 287 23.30 -27.08 -31.75
N LEU A 288 22.41 -26.14 -32.08
CA LEU A 288 21.56 -25.45 -31.11
C LEU A 288 20.09 -25.91 -31.19
N ASN A 289 19.76 -26.81 -32.08
CA ASN A 289 18.40 -27.28 -32.37
C ASN A 289 17.43 -26.10 -32.65
N TYR A 290 17.93 -25.09 -33.38
CA TYR A 290 17.15 -23.93 -33.80
C TYR A 290 16.35 -24.23 -35.06
N ASP A 291 15.17 -23.62 -35.19
CA ASP A 291 14.49 -23.55 -36.46
C ASP A 291 15.27 -22.68 -37.47
N LYS A 292 14.89 -22.79 -38.74
CA LYS A 292 15.60 -22.09 -39.83
C LYS A 292 15.56 -20.56 -39.69
N GLU A 293 14.45 -20.01 -39.18
CA GLU A 293 14.27 -18.57 -39.02
C GLU A 293 15.18 -18.02 -37.92
N THR A 294 15.14 -18.64 -36.75
CA THR A 294 15.98 -18.29 -35.59
C THR A 294 17.48 -18.46 -35.91
N ALA A 295 17.88 -19.54 -36.57
CA ALA A 295 19.26 -19.76 -36.96
C ALA A 295 19.73 -18.71 -37.99
N THR A 296 18.87 -18.34 -38.94
CA THR A 296 19.18 -17.32 -39.96
C THR A 296 19.40 -15.96 -39.31
N GLU A 297 18.56 -15.56 -38.40
CA GLU A 297 18.72 -14.29 -37.68
C GLU A 297 19.99 -14.28 -36.84
N ALA A 298 20.22 -15.35 -36.08
CA ALA A 298 21.42 -15.50 -35.27
C ALA A 298 22.71 -15.39 -36.07
N VAL A 299 22.80 -16.13 -37.18
CA VAL A 299 23.98 -16.12 -38.05
C VAL A 299 24.19 -14.77 -38.73
N LYS A 300 23.11 -14.10 -39.22
CA LYS A 300 23.21 -12.77 -39.86
C LYS A 300 23.79 -11.71 -38.93
N LYS A 301 23.59 -11.83 -37.61
CA LYS A 301 24.10 -10.91 -36.63
C LYS A 301 25.64 -10.91 -36.54
N TYR A 302 26.26 -12.03 -36.84
CA TYR A 302 27.72 -12.24 -36.73
C TYR A 302 28.41 -12.43 -38.09
N TRP A 303 27.65 -12.64 -39.19
CA TRP A 303 28.17 -12.79 -40.56
C TRP A 303 28.57 -11.43 -41.14
#